data_cf153446216ce706d9ad5235ad070aa8
#
_entry.id   cf153446216ce706d9ad5235ad070aa8
#
_cell.length_a   1.000
_cell.length_b   1.000
_cell.length_c   1.000
_cell.angle_alpha   90.00
_cell.angle_beta   90.00
_cell.angle_gamma   90.00
#
_symmetry.space_group_name_H-M   'P 1'
#
loop_
_entity.id
_entity.type
_entity.pdbx_description
1 polymer ?
#
loop_
_entity_poly.entity_id
_entity_poly.type
_entity_poly.pdbx_seq_one_letter_code
_entity_poly.pdbx_strand_id
1 'polypeptide(L)'
;MKEINPKDTTRAYAFEMWMQAPNPMVTFFKTLDVSRIVRISRRKGLKLNMLMCYCIGRAATQVKEFYMLPVGGKLMKFDTIAVNTIVANSAGEVSSCDLPFSDDFAQFGSDYLRLTKQVADSCVDHDLSSESMVVGTSALAQYEIDGAVGMYSGIFNNPFMIWGKYKRGLFKTTLAISFLFHHTQMDGAHAAKFLDILQREIKNLKA
;
A
#
# COMPACT_ATOMS: atom_id res chain seq x y z
N MET A 1 -3.55 -16.02 8.80
CA MET A 1 -3.38 -16.46 7.40
C MET A 1 -3.53 -17.97 7.25
N LYS A 2 -3.94 -18.45 6.05
CA LYS A 2 -4.18 -19.88 5.76
C LYS A 2 -3.56 -20.23 4.40
N GLU A 3 -2.85 -21.38 4.32
CA GLU A 3 -2.39 -21.91 3.03
C GLU A 3 -3.57 -22.35 2.18
N ILE A 4 -3.54 -22.02 0.90
CA ILE A 4 -4.53 -22.42 -0.09
C ILE A 4 -3.84 -23.08 -1.29
N ASN A 5 -4.51 -24.06 -1.90
CA ASN A 5 -3.99 -24.66 -3.11
C ASN A 5 -4.16 -23.67 -4.29
N PRO A 6 -3.08 -23.28 -4.98
CA PRO A 6 -3.19 -22.38 -6.14
C PRO A 6 -4.16 -22.86 -7.22
N LYS A 7 -4.32 -24.20 -7.39
CA LYS A 7 -5.23 -24.80 -8.37
C LYS A 7 -6.71 -24.49 -8.09
N ASP A 8 -7.06 -24.16 -6.85
CA ASP A 8 -8.41 -23.81 -6.45
C ASP A 8 -8.70 -22.29 -6.60
N THR A 9 -7.78 -21.56 -7.25
CA THR A 9 -7.84 -20.12 -7.45
C THR A 9 -7.67 -19.73 -8.91
N THR A 10 -7.97 -18.49 -9.24
CA THR A 10 -7.65 -17.89 -10.55
C THR A 10 -6.15 -17.65 -10.75
N ARG A 11 -5.31 -18.00 -9.77
CA ARG A 11 -3.87 -17.74 -9.79
C ARG A 11 -3.01 -18.99 -10.06
N ALA A 12 -3.63 -20.14 -10.35
CA ALA A 12 -2.92 -21.40 -10.58
C ALA A 12 -1.79 -21.28 -11.60
N TYR A 13 -2.11 -20.78 -12.79
CA TYR A 13 -1.13 -20.58 -13.86
C TYR A 13 -0.05 -19.54 -13.50
N ALA A 14 -0.47 -18.41 -12.94
CA ALA A 14 0.48 -17.39 -12.52
C ALA A 14 1.40 -17.85 -11.37
N PHE A 15 0.88 -18.70 -10.47
CA PHE A 15 1.71 -19.30 -9.41
C PHE A 15 2.77 -20.21 -10.02
N GLU A 16 2.41 -21.11 -10.93
CA GLU A 16 3.34 -22.02 -11.59
C GLU A 16 4.44 -21.25 -12.36
N MET A 17 4.05 -20.23 -13.11
CA MET A 17 4.96 -19.46 -13.97
C MET A 17 5.89 -18.54 -13.17
N TRP A 18 5.38 -17.82 -12.18
CA TRP A 18 6.09 -16.69 -11.58
C TRP A 18 6.78 -16.99 -10.26
N MET A 19 6.42 -18.09 -9.56
CA MET A 19 7.09 -18.44 -8.30
C MET A 19 8.56 -18.82 -8.48
N GLN A 20 8.94 -19.29 -9.67
CA GLN A 20 10.32 -19.65 -9.99
C GLN A 20 11.04 -18.59 -10.83
N ALA A 21 10.35 -17.51 -11.19
CA ALA A 21 10.96 -16.44 -11.97
C ALA A 21 12.01 -15.68 -11.15
N PRO A 22 13.17 -15.36 -11.72
CA PRO A 22 14.22 -14.62 -11.01
C PRO A 22 13.75 -13.24 -10.54
N ASN A 23 12.84 -12.60 -11.27
CA ASN A 23 12.19 -11.36 -10.88
C ASN A 23 10.70 -11.42 -11.22
N PRO A 24 9.84 -11.79 -10.26
CA PRO A 24 8.40 -11.84 -10.44
C PRO A 24 7.69 -10.50 -10.18
N MET A 25 8.44 -9.45 -9.84
CA MET A 25 7.87 -8.14 -9.53
C MET A 25 7.59 -7.33 -10.80
N VAL A 26 6.44 -6.66 -10.79
CA VAL A 26 6.03 -5.73 -11.85
C VAL A 26 5.80 -4.36 -11.22
N THR A 27 6.16 -3.29 -11.92
CA THR A 27 5.94 -1.91 -11.47
C THR A 27 5.08 -1.16 -12.48
N PHE A 28 4.01 -0.55 -11.98
CA PHE A 28 3.20 0.40 -12.73
C PHE A 28 3.43 1.82 -12.24
N PHE A 29 3.58 2.75 -13.16
CA PHE A 29 3.63 4.18 -12.88
C PHE A 29 2.28 4.81 -13.20
N LYS A 30 1.77 5.63 -12.30
CA LYS A 30 0.53 6.38 -12.52
C LYS A 30 0.59 7.75 -11.85
N THR A 31 0.01 8.74 -12.51
CA THR A 31 -0.23 10.05 -11.89
C THR A 31 -1.66 10.11 -11.40
N LEU A 32 -1.83 10.34 -10.09
CA LEU A 32 -3.14 10.49 -9.43
C LEU A 32 -3.51 11.95 -9.27
N ASP A 33 -4.79 12.26 -9.42
CA ASP A 33 -5.37 13.55 -8.99
C ASP A 33 -5.66 13.50 -7.49
N VAL A 34 -4.84 14.17 -6.70
CA VAL A 34 -4.92 14.23 -5.23
C VAL A 34 -5.50 15.55 -4.71
N SER A 35 -6.09 16.37 -5.58
CA SER A 35 -6.62 17.70 -5.23
C SER A 35 -7.55 17.67 -4.04
N ARG A 36 -8.43 16.66 -3.96
CA ARG A 36 -9.39 16.54 -2.86
C ARG A 36 -8.73 16.24 -1.53
N ILE A 37 -7.89 15.22 -1.47
CA ILE A 37 -7.26 14.83 -0.19
C ILE A 37 -6.26 15.89 0.30
N VAL A 38 -5.56 16.60 -0.60
CA VAL A 38 -4.71 17.74 -0.23
C VAL A 38 -5.56 18.88 0.35
N ARG A 39 -6.76 19.14 -0.22
CA ARG A 39 -7.69 20.13 0.33
C ARG A 39 -8.21 19.72 1.71
N ILE A 40 -8.59 18.46 1.89
CA ILE A 40 -9.03 17.92 3.18
C ILE A 40 -7.92 18.03 4.21
N SER A 41 -6.71 17.55 3.88
CA SER A 41 -5.53 17.63 4.74
C SER A 41 -5.32 19.03 5.29
N ARG A 42 -5.36 20.05 4.41
CA ARG A 42 -5.16 21.44 4.79
C ARG A 42 -6.29 22.04 5.62
N ARG A 43 -7.55 21.75 5.25
CA ARG A 43 -8.71 22.33 5.93
C ARG A 43 -8.94 21.75 7.31
N LYS A 44 -8.62 20.45 7.49
CA LYS A 44 -8.87 19.71 8.73
C LYS A 44 -7.62 19.44 9.55
N GLY A 45 -6.43 19.86 9.10
CA GLY A 45 -5.16 19.58 9.78
C GLY A 45 -4.75 18.10 9.78
N LEU A 46 -5.31 17.28 8.86
CA LEU A 46 -5.04 15.84 8.81
C LEU A 46 -3.76 15.55 8.03
N LYS A 47 -2.99 14.56 8.46
CA LYS A 47 -1.78 14.12 7.73
C LYS A 47 -2.15 13.58 6.35
N LEU A 48 -1.52 14.10 5.30
CA LEU A 48 -1.79 13.65 3.92
C LEU A 48 -1.47 12.17 3.75
N ASN A 49 -0.37 11.70 4.38
CA ASN A 49 0.00 10.29 4.35
C ASN A 49 -1.08 9.38 4.95
N MET A 50 -1.69 9.78 6.06
CA MET A 50 -2.83 9.07 6.66
C MET A 50 -3.99 8.93 5.67
N LEU A 51 -4.34 10.03 4.98
CA LEU A 51 -5.42 10.02 3.99
C LEU A 51 -5.10 9.12 2.80
N MET A 52 -3.84 9.09 2.35
CA MET A 52 -3.37 8.18 1.30
C MET A 52 -3.46 6.72 1.76
N CYS A 53 -2.93 6.39 2.94
CA CYS A 53 -3.00 5.03 3.50
C CYS A 53 -4.45 4.54 3.63
N TYR A 54 -5.36 5.40 4.10
CA TYR A 54 -6.79 5.09 4.17
C TYR A 54 -7.38 4.77 2.79
N CYS A 55 -7.12 5.61 1.78
CA CYS A 55 -7.60 5.38 0.41
C CYS A 55 -7.00 4.11 -0.21
N ILE A 56 -5.73 3.80 0.09
CA ILE A 56 -5.06 2.56 -0.35
C ILE A 56 -5.76 1.34 0.27
N GLY A 57 -6.00 1.34 1.58
CA GLY A 57 -6.71 0.25 2.26
C GLY A 57 -8.11 0.04 1.68
N ARG A 58 -8.89 1.12 1.52
CA ARG A 58 -10.21 1.05 0.87
C ARG A 58 -10.17 0.50 -0.54
N ALA A 59 -9.16 0.85 -1.32
CA ALA A 59 -9.02 0.33 -2.67
C ALA A 59 -8.60 -1.14 -2.68
N ALA A 60 -7.70 -1.53 -1.78
CA ALA A 60 -7.21 -2.89 -1.67
C ALA A 60 -8.33 -3.87 -1.27
N THR A 61 -9.21 -3.49 -0.34
CA THR A 61 -10.34 -4.35 0.09
C THR A 61 -11.34 -4.66 -1.03
N GLN A 62 -11.38 -3.86 -2.10
CA GLN A 62 -12.27 -4.05 -3.25
C GLN A 62 -11.68 -4.94 -4.36
N VAL A 63 -10.46 -5.45 -4.18
CA VAL A 63 -9.76 -6.30 -5.15
C VAL A 63 -9.36 -7.60 -4.45
N LYS A 64 -10.01 -8.71 -4.81
CA LYS A 64 -9.86 -10.01 -4.13
C LYS A 64 -8.42 -10.55 -4.12
N GLU A 65 -7.61 -10.18 -5.09
CA GLU A 65 -6.21 -10.59 -5.22
C GLU A 65 -5.34 -10.05 -4.08
N PHE A 66 -5.74 -8.95 -3.43
CA PHE A 66 -5.06 -8.45 -2.24
C PHE A 66 -5.22 -9.35 -1.00
N TYR A 67 -6.15 -10.28 -1.01
CA TYR A 67 -6.30 -11.24 0.09
C TYR A 67 -5.46 -12.51 -0.09
N MET A 68 -4.58 -12.54 -1.10
CA MET A 68 -3.66 -13.64 -1.35
C MET A 68 -2.24 -13.11 -1.52
N LEU A 69 -1.25 -13.84 -0.99
CA LEU A 69 0.16 -13.47 -1.14
C LEU A 69 1.01 -14.75 -1.21
N PRO A 70 1.99 -14.84 -2.12
CA PRO A 70 2.99 -15.90 -2.06
C PRO A 70 3.93 -15.64 -0.87
N VAL A 71 4.02 -16.60 0.04
CA VAL A 71 4.89 -16.55 1.23
C VAL A 71 5.56 -17.89 1.40
N GLY A 72 6.91 -17.94 1.51
CA GLY A 72 7.65 -19.17 1.73
C GLY A 72 7.41 -20.27 0.68
N GLY A 73 7.22 -19.90 -0.57
CA GLY A 73 6.94 -20.85 -1.66
C GLY A 73 5.48 -21.35 -1.74
N LYS A 74 4.58 -20.83 -0.89
CA LYS A 74 3.18 -21.22 -0.78
C LYS A 74 2.28 -20.04 -1.10
N LEU A 75 1.04 -20.30 -1.56
CA LEU A 75 0.03 -19.26 -1.70
C LEU A 75 -0.77 -19.18 -0.39
N MET A 76 -0.66 -18.04 0.28
CA MET A 76 -1.36 -17.78 1.54
C MET A 76 -2.57 -16.90 1.31
N LYS A 77 -3.68 -17.19 1.99
CA LYS A 77 -4.89 -16.37 2.04
C LYS A 77 -4.98 -15.67 3.40
N PHE A 78 -5.38 -14.43 3.37
CA PHE A 78 -5.63 -13.57 4.53
C PHE A 78 -7.10 -13.15 4.57
N ASP A 79 -7.62 -12.91 5.75
CA ASP A 79 -8.99 -12.43 5.96
C ASP A 79 -9.03 -10.91 6.17
N THR A 80 -7.88 -10.31 6.48
CA THR A 80 -7.73 -8.89 6.78
C THR A 80 -6.60 -8.26 5.95
N ILE A 81 -6.70 -6.94 5.79
CA ILE A 81 -5.69 -6.11 5.13
C ILE A 81 -5.14 -5.12 6.14
N ALA A 82 -3.84 -4.87 6.07
CA ALA A 82 -3.16 -3.77 6.74
C ALA A 82 -2.45 -2.90 5.70
N VAL A 83 -2.20 -1.64 6.06
CA VAL A 83 -1.40 -0.72 5.24
C VAL A 83 -0.18 -0.32 6.02
N ASN A 84 0.98 -0.62 5.48
CA ASN A 84 2.26 -0.23 6.08
C ASN A 84 2.59 1.23 5.78
N THR A 85 3.24 1.90 6.71
CA THR A 85 3.88 3.20 6.49
C THR A 85 5.23 3.26 7.18
N ILE A 86 6.17 3.96 6.56
CA ILE A 86 7.48 4.21 7.16
C ILE A 86 7.40 5.45 8.04
N VAL A 87 7.94 5.35 9.23
CA VAL A 87 7.92 6.38 10.29
C VAL A 87 9.35 6.75 10.66
N ALA A 88 9.65 8.05 10.65
CA ALA A 88 10.89 8.55 11.24
C ALA A 88 10.82 8.37 12.77
N ASN A 89 11.83 7.76 13.36
CA ASN A 89 11.87 7.43 14.79
C ASN A 89 12.78 8.37 15.59
N SER A 90 12.73 8.28 16.92
CA SER A 90 13.48 9.14 17.84
C SER A 90 14.99 8.93 17.80
N ALA A 91 15.46 7.83 17.21
CA ALA A 91 16.89 7.55 16.98
C ALA A 91 17.45 8.25 15.73
N GLY A 92 16.61 8.94 14.95
CA GLY A 92 16.99 9.57 13.69
C GLY A 92 17.02 8.61 12.50
N GLU A 93 16.46 7.43 12.66
CA GLU A 93 16.32 6.39 11.65
C GLU A 93 14.85 6.26 11.20
N VAL A 94 14.52 5.18 10.54
CA VAL A 94 13.16 4.86 10.14
C VAL A 94 12.74 3.50 10.71
N SER A 95 11.46 3.40 11.05
CA SER A 95 10.82 2.15 11.48
C SER A 95 9.57 1.86 10.65
N SER A 96 9.22 0.61 10.56
CA SER A 96 8.04 0.11 9.85
C SER A 96 6.82 0.10 10.76
N CYS A 97 5.67 0.54 10.26
CA CYS A 97 4.44 0.58 11.02
C CYS A 97 3.27 0.04 10.20
N ASP A 98 2.81 -1.15 10.50
CA ASP A 98 1.60 -1.73 9.93
C ASP A 98 0.37 -1.20 10.67
N LEU A 99 -0.60 -0.73 9.90
CA LEU A 99 -1.84 -0.15 10.34
C LEU A 99 -2.99 -1.09 9.98
N PRO A 100 -3.72 -1.64 10.94
CA PRO A 100 -4.89 -2.46 10.63
C PRO A 100 -5.90 -1.60 9.87
N PHE A 101 -6.38 -2.09 8.73
CA PHE A 101 -7.35 -1.32 7.95
C PHE A 101 -8.75 -1.44 8.59
N SER A 102 -9.41 -0.29 8.72
CA SER A 102 -10.82 -0.16 9.09
C SER A 102 -11.52 0.75 8.07
N ASP A 103 -12.74 0.37 7.66
CA ASP A 103 -13.59 1.23 6.83
C ASP A 103 -14.10 2.47 7.61
N ASP A 104 -14.11 2.41 8.93
CA ASP A 104 -14.37 3.58 9.76
C ASP A 104 -13.17 4.51 9.74
N PHE A 105 -13.35 5.67 9.12
CA PHE A 105 -12.30 6.68 8.98
C PHE A 105 -11.78 7.20 10.33
N ALA A 106 -12.67 7.36 11.33
CA ALA A 106 -12.28 7.86 12.64
C ALA A 106 -11.41 6.83 13.38
N GLN A 107 -11.81 5.54 13.33
CA GLN A 107 -11.04 4.44 13.89
C GLN A 107 -9.66 4.32 13.22
N PHE A 108 -9.62 4.28 11.87
CA PHE A 108 -8.36 4.22 11.13
C PHE A 108 -7.44 5.40 11.45
N GLY A 109 -8.00 6.62 11.51
CA GLY A 109 -7.25 7.83 11.84
C GLY A 109 -6.67 7.80 13.26
N SER A 110 -7.44 7.30 14.23
CA SER A 110 -7.00 7.11 15.62
C SER A 110 -5.85 6.10 15.70
N ASP A 111 -6.00 4.94 15.05
CA ASP A 111 -4.97 3.91 15.01
C ASP A 111 -3.71 4.39 14.31
N TYR A 112 -3.85 5.11 13.19
CA TYR A 112 -2.73 5.72 12.49
C TYR A 112 -1.91 6.64 13.42
N LEU A 113 -2.56 7.55 14.13
CA LEU A 113 -1.86 8.50 14.99
C LEU A 113 -1.22 7.81 16.19
N ARG A 114 -1.93 6.90 16.84
CA ARG A 114 -1.45 6.15 18.00
C ARG A 114 -0.26 5.26 17.64
N LEU A 115 -0.39 4.40 16.61
CA LEU A 115 0.63 3.42 16.24
C LEU A 115 1.87 4.09 15.66
N THR A 116 1.72 5.10 14.78
CA THR A 116 2.88 5.83 14.25
C THR A 116 3.63 6.57 15.35
N LYS A 117 2.94 7.12 16.37
CA LYS A 117 3.60 7.72 17.52
C LYS A 117 4.32 6.68 18.36
N GLN A 118 3.68 5.55 18.66
CA GLN A 118 4.28 4.44 19.43
C GLN A 118 5.58 3.96 18.76
N VAL A 119 5.54 3.69 17.44
CA VAL A 119 6.70 3.26 16.66
C VAL A 119 7.79 4.31 16.63
N ALA A 120 7.43 5.60 16.47
CA ALA A 120 8.40 6.70 16.49
C ALA A 120 9.13 6.81 17.84
N ASP A 121 8.41 6.66 18.94
CA ASP A 121 8.96 6.80 20.30
C ASP A 121 9.79 5.57 20.71
N SER A 122 9.32 4.34 20.37
CA SER A 122 9.97 3.10 20.79
C SER A 122 11.09 2.63 19.89
N CYS A 123 11.18 3.12 18.66
CA CYS A 123 12.05 2.60 17.58
C CYS A 123 11.85 1.11 17.27
N VAL A 124 10.70 0.55 17.64
CA VAL A 124 10.33 -0.86 17.38
C VAL A 124 9.25 -0.91 16.31
N ASP A 125 9.44 -1.76 15.32
CA ASP A 125 8.48 -1.96 14.24
C ASP A 125 7.16 -2.52 14.78
N HIS A 126 6.05 -2.12 14.17
CA HIS A 126 4.74 -2.72 14.38
C HIS A 126 4.40 -3.59 13.17
N ASP A 127 4.44 -4.91 13.35
CA ASP A 127 4.31 -5.92 12.30
C ASP A 127 3.01 -6.71 12.44
N LEU A 128 2.20 -6.72 11.39
CA LEU A 128 0.96 -7.49 11.26
C LEU A 128 1.04 -8.56 10.15
N SER A 129 2.21 -8.81 9.59
CA SER A 129 2.39 -9.69 8.42
C SER A 129 1.97 -11.14 8.66
N SER A 130 1.94 -11.60 9.92
CA SER A 130 1.44 -12.93 10.31
C SER A 130 -0.08 -13.05 10.29
N GLU A 131 -0.82 -11.94 10.36
CA GLU A 131 -2.27 -11.90 10.54
C GLU A 131 -2.98 -11.29 9.32
N SER A 132 -2.39 -10.26 8.73
CA SER A 132 -2.97 -9.46 7.65
C SER A 132 -2.11 -9.46 6.40
N MET A 133 -2.74 -9.35 5.23
CA MET A 133 -2.00 -9.02 4.02
C MET A 133 -1.66 -7.52 4.05
N VAL A 134 -0.38 -7.23 4.09
CA VAL A 134 0.13 -5.87 4.24
C VAL A 134 0.40 -5.24 2.87
N VAL A 135 -0.18 -4.05 2.62
CA VAL A 135 0.20 -3.20 1.49
C VAL A 135 1.26 -2.20 1.97
N GLY A 136 2.48 -2.36 1.50
CA GLY A 136 3.59 -1.49 1.88
C GLY A 136 3.48 -0.09 1.26
N THR A 137 3.91 0.94 1.99
CA THR A 137 4.04 2.29 1.43
C THR A 137 5.32 2.99 1.85
N SER A 138 5.84 3.85 0.96
CA SER A 138 6.94 4.77 1.26
C SER A 138 6.63 6.14 0.70
N ALA A 139 6.59 7.14 1.57
CA ALA A 139 6.26 8.52 1.23
C ALA A 139 7.48 9.44 1.39
N LEU A 140 8.07 9.84 0.27
CA LEU A 140 9.17 10.80 0.21
C LEU A 140 8.64 12.23 0.03
N ALA A 141 7.75 12.66 0.94
CA ALA A 141 6.92 13.86 0.79
C ALA A 141 7.69 15.17 0.61
N GLN A 142 8.98 15.21 0.94
CA GLN A 142 9.84 16.39 0.79
C GLN A 142 10.56 16.42 -0.57
N TYR A 143 10.65 15.29 -1.25
CA TYR A 143 11.43 15.13 -2.48
C TYR A 143 10.51 14.93 -3.67
N GLU A 144 10.88 15.57 -4.78
CA GLU A 144 10.22 15.35 -6.06
C GLU A 144 10.86 14.14 -6.74
N ILE A 145 10.05 13.13 -7.02
CA ILE A 145 10.44 11.94 -7.77
C ILE A 145 9.39 11.67 -8.85
N ASP A 146 9.82 11.21 -10.01
CA ASP A 146 8.92 10.81 -11.09
C ASP A 146 8.47 9.35 -10.96
N GLY A 147 9.24 8.53 -10.26
CA GLY A 147 8.94 7.15 -9.96
C GLY A 147 10.11 6.42 -9.32
N ALA A 148 9.85 5.21 -8.85
CA ALA A 148 10.85 4.31 -8.31
C ALA A 148 10.53 2.87 -8.72
N VAL A 149 11.55 2.07 -8.97
CA VAL A 149 11.44 0.63 -9.22
C VAL A 149 12.19 -0.10 -8.12
N GLY A 150 11.49 -0.95 -7.39
CA GLY A 150 12.14 -1.84 -6.41
C GLY A 150 12.74 -3.05 -7.10
N MET A 151 13.92 -3.45 -6.67
CA MET A 151 14.51 -4.72 -7.05
C MET A 151 13.93 -5.84 -6.17
N TYR A 152 13.66 -6.99 -6.79
CA TYR A 152 13.19 -8.15 -6.03
C TYR A 152 14.31 -8.70 -5.13
N SER A 153 14.06 -8.71 -3.83
CA SER A 153 15.02 -9.20 -2.83
C SER A 153 14.85 -10.68 -2.48
N GLY A 154 13.77 -11.32 -2.96
CA GLY A 154 13.42 -12.69 -2.58
C GLY A 154 12.74 -12.82 -1.21
N ILE A 155 12.60 -11.74 -0.46
CA ILE A 155 12.09 -11.74 0.92
C ILE A 155 10.66 -11.16 0.97
N PHE A 156 10.45 -9.99 0.34
CA PHE A 156 9.16 -9.28 0.39
C PHE A 156 8.41 -9.43 -0.93
N ASN A 157 7.25 -10.07 -0.88
CA ASN A 157 6.36 -10.25 -2.02
C ASN A 157 5.15 -9.30 -1.97
N ASN A 158 5.05 -8.52 -0.93
CA ASN A 158 3.93 -7.61 -0.68
C ASN A 158 3.79 -6.55 -1.78
N PRO A 159 2.57 -6.18 -2.15
CA PRO A 159 2.35 -4.99 -2.96
C PRO A 159 2.94 -3.78 -2.24
N PHE A 160 3.59 -2.90 -3.00
CA PHE A 160 4.27 -1.75 -2.42
C PHE A 160 4.00 -0.49 -3.25
N MET A 161 3.73 0.63 -2.59
CA MET A 161 3.49 1.89 -3.26
C MET A 161 4.48 2.96 -2.80
N ILE A 162 5.10 3.64 -3.77
CA ILE A 162 6.08 4.70 -3.49
C ILE A 162 5.59 5.99 -4.13
N TRP A 163 5.72 7.10 -3.42
CA TRP A 163 5.44 8.42 -3.96
C TRP A 163 6.34 9.50 -3.35
N GLY A 164 6.50 10.58 -4.09
CA GLY A 164 7.23 11.76 -3.67
C GLY A 164 6.30 12.93 -3.30
N LYS A 165 6.80 14.12 -3.50
CA LYS A 165 6.06 15.37 -3.31
C LYS A 165 5.00 15.56 -4.41
N TYR A 166 3.79 15.95 -4.03
CA TYR A 166 2.75 16.28 -5.00
C TYR A 166 3.06 17.61 -5.73
N LYS A 167 2.65 17.69 -7.00
CA LYS A 167 2.81 18.86 -7.86
C LYS A 167 1.48 19.62 -7.93
N ARG A 168 1.53 20.96 -7.75
CA ARG A 168 0.35 21.82 -7.88
C ARG A 168 0.33 22.42 -9.27
N GLY A 169 -0.71 22.11 -10.03
CA GLY A 169 -1.03 22.80 -11.28
C GLY A 169 -2.14 23.82 -11.08
N LEU A 170 -2.51 24.51 -12.17
CA LEU A 170 -3.56 25.53 -12.15
C LEU A 170 -4.93 24.96 -11.75
N PHE A 171 -5.28 23.77 -12.22
CA PHE A 171 -6.60 23.16 -12.01
C PHE A 171 -6.56 21.91 -11.13
N LYS A 172 -5.42 21.24 -11.03
CA LYS A 172 -5.28 19.98 -10.33
C LYS A 172 -3.99 19.93 -9.51
N THR A 173 -4.05 19.20 -8.40
CA THR A 173 -2.88 18.77 -7.67
C THR A 173 -2.64 17.29 -7.99
N THR A 174 -1.46 16.95 -8.48
CA THR A 174 -1.14 15.61 -8.96
C THR A 174 -0.04 14.97 -8.13
N LEU A 175 -0.06 13.64 -8.06
CA LEU A 175 0.94 12.84 -7.37
C LEU A 175 1.37 11.69 -8.28
N ALA A 176 2.64 11.67 -8.65
CA ALA A 176 3.23 10.51 -9.31
C ALA A 176 3.43 9.39 -8.29
N ILE A 177 3.01 8.20 -8.63
CA ILE A 177 3.17 7.00 -7.82
C ILE A 177 3.81 5.88 -8.62
N SER A 178 4.55 5.02 -7.94
CA SER A 178 4.96 3.71 -8.41
C SER A 178 4.23 2.66 -7.60
N PHE A 179 3.60 1.70 -8.26
CA PHE A 179 2.92 0.57 -7.64
C PHE A 179 3.59 -0.72 -8.08
N LEU A 180 4.21 -1.40 -7.13
CA LEU A 180 4.92 -2.66 -7.30
C LEU A 180 4.03 -3.79 -6.79
N PHE A 181 4.03 -4.94 -7.49
CA PHE A 181 3.30 -6.12 -7.09
C PHE A 181 3.95 -7.39 -7.62
N HIS A 182 3.76 -8.49 -6.91
CA HIS A 182 4.22 -9.81 -7.34
C HIS A 182 3.24 -10.40 -8.35
N HIS A 183 3.74 -10.85 -9.52
CA HIS A 183 2.88 -11.32 -10.61
C HIS A 183 2.07 -12.58 -10.25
N THR A 184 2.56 -13.39 -9.31
CA THR A 184 1.78 -14.50 -8.75
C THR A 184 0.51 -14.01 -8.04
N GLN A 185 0.59 -12.89 -7.33
CA GLN A 185 -0.55 -12.33 -6.60
C GLN A 185 -1.59 -11.73 -7.54
N MET A 186 -1.16 -10.89 -8.48
CA MET A 186 -2.07 -10.19 -9.40
C MET A 186 -1.46 -9.98 -10.79
N ASP A 187 -2.32 -9.86 -11.79
CA ASP A 187 -1.94 -9.48 -13.15
C ASP A 187 -2.09 -7.97 -13.36
N GLY A 188 -1.60 -7.48 -14.48
CA GLY A 188 -1.71 -6.08 -14.85
C GLY A 188 -3.15 -5.55 -14.85
N ALA A 189 -4.15 -6.37 -15.22
CA ALA A 189 -5.56 -5.98 -15.18
C ALA A 189 -6.05 -5.76 -13.73
N HIS A 190 -5.64 -6.59 -12.78
CA HIS A 190 -5.97 -6.43 -11.35
C HIS A 190 -5.29 -5.19 -10.76
N ALA A 191 -4.02 -4.97 -11.11
CA ALA A 191 -3.27 -3.79 -10.70
C ALA A 191 -3.89 -2.49 -11.26
N ALA A 192 -4.27 -2.48 -12.54
CA ALA A 192 -4.96 -1.35 -13.15
C ALA A 192 -6.31 -1.07 -12.50
N LYS A 193 -7.12 -2.12 -12.23
CA LYS A 193 -8.37 -2.02 -11.50
C LYS A 193 -8.18 -1.40 -10.11
N PHE A 194 -7.18 -1.87 -9.37
CA PHE A 194 -6.83 -1.30 -8.06
C PHE A 194 -6.51 0.20 -8.15
N LEU A 195 -5.67 0.59 -9.11
CA LEU A 195 -5.28 1.99 -9.29
C LEU A 195 -6.46 2.89 -9.70
N ASP A 196 -7.42 2.37 -10.47
CA ASP A 196 -8.63 3.11 -10.82
C ASP A 196 -9.59 3.24 -9.63
N ILE A 197 -9.70 2.19 -8.80
CA ILE A 197 -10.45 2.25 -7.53
C ILE A 197 -9.79 3.27 -6.59
N LEU A 198 -8.47 3.21 -6.41
CA LEU A 198 -7.72 4.16 -5.59
C LEU A 198 -7.98 5.61 -6.03
N GLN A 199 -7.95 5.88 -7.34
CA GLN A 199 -8.27 7.22 -7.84
C GLN A 199 -9.71 7.65 -7.50
N ARG A 200 -10.68 6.72 -7.50
CA ARG A 200 -12.07 7.01 -7.09
C ARG A 200 -12.18 7.29 -5.59
N GLU A 201 -11.52 6.47 -4.77
CA GLU A 201 -11.49 6.67 -3.30
C GLU A 201 -10.89 8.03 -2.93
N ILE A 202 -9.78 8.41 -3.57
CA ILE A 202 -9.15 9.73 -3.40
C ILE A 202 -10.11 10.86 -3.78
N LYS A 203 -10.83 10.75 -4.90
CA LYS A 203 -11.76 11.78 -5.37
C LYS A 203 -13.03 11.90 -4.52
N ASN A 204 -13.48 10.79 -3.94
CA ASN A 204 -14.75 10.73 -3.24
C ASN A 204 -14.61 10.76 -1.71
N LEU A 205 -13.38 10.83 -1.18
CA LEU A 205 -13.13 10.79 0.26
C LEU A 205 -14.00 11.81 1.01
N LYS A 206 -14.74 11.31 1.98
CA LYS A 206 -15.48 12.09 2.97
C LYS A 206 -14.79 11.85 4.32
N ALA A 207 -14.05 12.84 4.78
CA ALA A 207 -13.33 12.79 6.05
C ALA A 207 -13.75 13.96 6.94
#